data_83784f095b7614b10ee67a5b67221881
#
_entry.id   83784f095b7614b10ee67a5b67221881
#
_cell.length_a   1.000
_cell.length_b   1.000
_cell.length_c   1.000
_cell.angle_alpha   90.00
_cell.angle_beta   90.00
_cell.angle_gamma   90.00
#
_symmetry.space_group_name_H-M   'P 1'
#
loop_
_entity.id
_entity.type
_entity.pdbx_description
1 polymer ?
#
loop_
_entity_poly.entity_id
_entity_poly.type
_entity_poly.pdbx_seq_one_letter_code
_entity_poly.pdbx_strand_id
1 'polypeptide(L)'
;MGGSDQKITVIGRTEGSGPRVNFDKFALGGATEVKGPTQDASGSVVQMVGQTPGAISYVALSYVDTSKDIKDISIDGIEPTEANVVTNDYKVWSYEHMYTNTKKETAADKAFIKYVSENNKDIKKLGYIPISDMKVERDADGNITKK
;
A
#
# COMPACT_ATOMS: atom_id res chain seq x y z
N MET A 1 -12.63 -0.81 22.77
CA MET A 1 -11.26 -0.83 22.24
C MET A 1 -10.32 -0.83 23.44
N GLY A 2 -9.43 -1.78 23.57
CA GLY A 2 -8.61 -2.02 24.78
C GLY A 2 -7.22 -1.36 24.74
N GLY A 3 -7.10 -0.14 24.27
CA GLY A 3 -5.82 0.59 24.25
C GLY A 3 -5.53 1.35 25.54
N SER A 4 -4.29 1.80 25.71
CA SER A 4 -3.91 2.75 26.77
C SER A 4 -4.59 4.11 26.52
N ASP A 5 -4.80 4.91 27.58
CA ASP A 5 -5.30 6.29 27.47
C ASP A 5 -4.19 7.21 26.94
N GLN A 6 -3.94 7.08 25.64
CA GLN A 6 -2.91 7.83 24.91
C GLN A 6 -3.52 8.52 23.68
N LYS A 7 -3.14 9.78 23.47
CA LYS A 7 -3.55 10.52 22.29
C LYS A 7 -3.00 9.85 21.02
N ILE A 8 -3.86 9.55 20.07
CA ILE A 8 -3.47 9.05 18.75
C ILE A 8 -2.99 10.23 17.90
N THR A 9 -1.78 10.11 17.32
CA THR A 9 -1.23 11.06 16.37
C THR A 9 -1.32 10.44 14.97
N VAL A 10 -2.21 10.99 14.13
CA VAL A 10 -2.32 10.56 12.73
C VAL A 10 -1.25 11.26 11.92
N ILE A 11 -0.40 10.48 11.25
CA ILE A 11 0.62 10.96 10.31
C ILE A 11 0.12 10.64 8.91
N GLY A 12 -0.33 11.67 8.18
CA GLY A 12 -0.85 11.52 6.82
C GLY A 12 0.26 11.52 5.75
N ARG A 13 -0.16 11.39 4.51
CA ARG A 13 0.70 11.54 3.32
C ARG A 13 0.36 12.83 2.59
N THR A 14 1.33 13.37 1.87
CA THR A 14 1.09 14.55 1.03
C THR A 14 0.05 14.27 -0.06
N GLU A 15 -0.61 15.30 -0.53
CA GLU A 15 -1.56 15.21 -1.64
C GLU A 15 -0.87 14.64 -2.89
N GLY A 16 -1.59 13.77 -3.64
CA GLY A 16 -1.04 13.07 -4.80
C GLY A 16 -0.23 11.80 -4.48
N SER A 17 -0.01 11.47 -3.21
CA SER A 17 0.61 10.19 -2.82
C SER A 17 -0.29 9.01 -3.18
N GLY A 18 0.26 8.02 -3.91
CA GLY A 18 -0.46 6.79 -4.28
C GLY A 18 -1.02 6.03 -3.06
N PRO A 19 -0.22 5.76 -2.00
CA PRO A 19 -0.74 5.19 -0.76
C PRO A 19 -1.88 5.98 -0.13
N ARG A 20 -1.89 7.31 -0.21
CA ARG A 20 -2.99 8.14 0.27
C ARG A 20 -4.27 7.91 -0.53
N VAL A 21 -4.18 7.96 -1.85
CA VAL A 21 -5.34 7.71 -2.72
C VAL A 21 -5.95 6.34 -2.45
N ASN A 22 -5.10 5.33 -2.28
CA ASN A 22 -5.52 3.97 -1.97
C ASN A 22 -6.22 3.89 -0.59
N PHE A 23 -5.61 4.51 0.43
CA PHE A 23 -6.14 4.55 1.79
C PHE A 23 -7.48 5.30 1.86
N ASP A 24 -7.57 6.50 1.27
CA ASP A 24 -8.79 7.31 1.23
C ASP A 24 -9.94 6.54 0.57
N LYS A 25 -9.66 5.84 -0.53
CA LYS A 25 -10.68 5.10 -1.27
C LYS A 25 -11.10 3.81 -0.57
N PHE A 26 -10.17 2.99 -0.10
CA PHE A 26 -10.45 1.61 0.31
C PHE A 26 -10.46 1.40 1.83
N ALA A 27 -9.86 2.29 2.61
CA ALA A 27 -9.93 2.23 4.07
C ALA A 27 -10.95 3.22 4.62
N LEU A 28 -10.96 4.46 4.13
CA LEU A 28 -11.87 5.49 4.64
C LEU A 28 -13.23 5.51 3.92
N GLY A 29 -13.37 4.82 2.78
CA GLY A 29 -14.62 4.80 2.00
C GLY A 29 -15.09 6.19 1.57
N GLY A 30 -14.16 7.13 1.34
CA GLY A 30 -14.43 8.52 0.98
C GLY A 30 -14.63 9.47 2.17
N ALA A 31 -14.51 9.00 3.42
CA ALA A 31 -14.47 9.89 4.58
C ALA A 31 -13.17 10.73 4.56
N THR A 32 -13.26 11.93 5.15
CA THR A 32 -12.10 12.83 5.23
C THR A 32 -11.09 12.34 6.26
N GLU A 33 -9.83 12.24 5.87
CA GLU A 33 -8.72 11.93 6.77
C GLU A 33 -8.60 13.00 7.86
N VAL A 34 -8.31 12.57 9.09
CA VAL A 34 -8.02 13.48 10.20
C VAL A 34 -6.73 14.25 9.91
N LYS A 35 -6.77 15.57 10.06
CA LYS A 35 -5.59 16.43 9.84
C LYS A 35 -4.52 16.16 10.88
N GLY A 36 -3.30 15.97 10.40
CA GLY A 36 -2.09 15.77 11.19
C GLY A 36 -0.85 16.18 10.41
N PRO A 37 0.36 15.92 10.95
CA PRO A 37 1.59 16.07 10.17
C PRO A 37 1.56 15.16 8.95
N THR A 38 2.18 15.60 7.86
CA THR A 38 2.24 14.84 6.60
C THR A 38 3.67 14.52 6.23
N GLN A 39 3.88 13.40 5.56
CA GLN A 39 5.16 12.97 5.01
C GLN A 39 5.01 12.57 3.55
N ASP A 40 6.01 12.90 2.74
CA ASP A 40 6.03 12.56 1.32
C ASP A 40 6.58 11.14 1.09
N ALA A 41 7.74 10.83 1.66
CA ALA A 41 8.41 9.54 1.47
C ALA A 41 7.95 8.48 2.48
N SER A 42 7.72 7.25 2.01
CA SER A 42 7.31 6.13 2.88
C SER A 42 8.33 5.80 3.97
N GLY A 43 9.63 5.90 3.68
CA GLY A 43 10.68 5.73 4.70
C GLY A 43 10.61 6.77 5.83
N SER A 44 10.29 8.02 5.49
CA SER A 44 10.08 9.07 6.50
C SER A 44 8.84 8.82 7.37
N VAL A 45 7.79 8.25 6.78
CA VAL A 45 6.60 7.80 7.54
C VAL A 45 6.99 6.74 8.57
N VAL A 46 7.68 5.69 8.14
CA VAL A 46 8.14 4.59 9.01
C VAL A 46 8.96 5.13 10.18
N GLN A 47 9.94 6.00 9.89
CA GLN A 47 10.77 6.61 10.91
C GLN A 47 9.93 7.45 11.89
N MET A 48 9.03 8.28 11.39
CA MET A 48 8.22 9.16 12.22
C MET A 48 7.25 8.40 13.11
N VAL A 49 6.62 7.34 12.60
CA VAL A 49 5.75 6.45 13.40
C VAL A 49 6.55 5.75 14.48
N GLY A 50 7.71 5.18 14.16
CA GLY A 50 8.57 4.49 15.12
C GLY A 50 9.10 5.39 16.23
N GLN A 51 9.28 6.69 15.98
CA GLN A 51 9.78 7.67 16.95
C GLN A 51 8.67 8.40 17.73
N THR A 52 7.41 8.26 17.34
CA THR A 52 6.30 9.01 17.94
C THR A 52 5.34 8.06 18.66
N PRO A 53 5.38 7.99 20.02
CA PRO A 53 4.42 7.18 20.76
C PRO A 53 2.97 7.52 20.42
N GLY A 54 2.16 6.50 20.16
CA GLY A 54 0.75 6.67 19.77
C GLY A 54 0.53 7.12 18.31
N ALA A 55 1.58 7.17 17.50
CA ALA A 55 1.42 7.48 16.08
C ALA A 55 0.80 6.32 15.29
N ILE A 56 0.02 6.68 14.28
CA ILE A 56 -0.56 5.77 13.28
C ILE A 56 -0.40 6.39 11.89
N SER A 57 -0.14 5.56 10.88
CA SER A 57 -0.04 5.99 9.49
C SER A 57 -0.32 4.81 8.55
N TYR A 58 -0.09 5.01 7.26
CA TYR A 58 -0.24 3.99 6.22
C TYR A 58 0.90 4.07 5.20
N VAL A 59 1.41 2.90 4.83
CA VAL A 59 2.47 2.70 3.83
C VAL A 59 2.22 1.40 3.08
N ALA A 60 2.94 1.16 1.99
CA ALA A 60 2.93 -0.16 1.37
C ALA A 60 3.52 -1.21 2.33
N LEU A 61 2.98 -2.43 2.27
CA LEU A 61 3.36 -3.53 3.16
C LEU A 61 4.88 -3.81 3.15
N SER A 62 5.52 -3.66 2.00
CA SER A 62 6.98 -3.78 1.83
C SER A 62 7.81 -2.87 2.75
N TYR A 63 7.23 -1.83 3.32
CA TYR A 63 7.92 -0.95 4.26
C TYR A 63 7.77 -1.36 5.73
N VAL A 64 6.80 -2.20 6.07
CA VAL A 64 6.57 -2.62 7.47
C VAL A 64 7.73 -3.46 7.97
N ASP A 65 8.22 -4.40 7.19
CA ASP A 65 9.32 -5.29 7.53
C ASP A 65 10.69 -4.59 7.62
N THR A 66 10.77 -3.32 7.23
CA THR A 66 12.03 -2.55 7.27
C THR A 66 12.38 -2.00 8.64
N SER A 67 11.46 -2.03 9.60
CA SER A 67 11.68 -1.50 10.96
C SER A 67 11.03 -2.37 12.01
N LYS A 68 11.75 -2.55 13.13
CA LYS A 68 11.22 -3.25 14.33
C LYS A 68 10.40 -2.33 15.25
N ASP A 69 10.41 -1.03 14.98
CA ASP A 69 9.76 -0.02 15.82
C ASP A 69 8.31 0.24 15.41
N ILE A 70 7.87 -0.38 14.32
CA ILE A 70 6.50 -0.32 13.83
C ILE A 70 5.93 -1.73 13.70
N LYS A 71 4.62 -1.82 13.66
CA LYS A 71 3.87 -3.03 13.32
C LYS A 71 2.69 -2.67 12.44
N ASP A 72 2.29 -3.59 11.61
CA ASP A 72 1.02 -3.55 10.92
C ASP A 72 -0.15 -3.73 11.89
N ILE A 73 -1.31 -3.31 11.46
CA ILE A 73 -2.55 -3.47 12.21
C ILE A 73 -3.63 -4.09 11.33
N SER A 74 -4.41 -4.97 11.94
CA SER A 74 -5.57 -5.57 11.30
C SER A 74 -6.68 -4.54 11.09
N ILE A 75 -7.39 -4.64 9.97
CA ILE A 75 -8.62 -3.88 9.71
C ILE A 75 -9.78 -4.87 9.73
N ASP A 76 -10.79 -4.60 10.54
CA ASP A 76 -11.94 -5.49 10.76
C ASP A 76 -11.54 -6.93 11.18
N GLY A 77 -10.43 -7.04 11.91
CA GLY A 77 -9.88 -8.33 12.36
C GLY A 77 -9.10 -9.10 11.29
N ILE A 78 -8.93 -8.55 10.10
CA ILE A 78 -8.16 -9.15 9.01
C ILE A 78 -6.76 -8.55 8.96
N GLU A 79 -5.74 -9.39 8.99
CA GLU A 79 -4.33 -8.99 8.90
C GLU A 79 -3.93 -8.65 7.45
N PRO A 80 -3.02 -7.68 7.24
CA PRO A 80 -2.53 -7.29 5.92
C PRO A 80 -1.48 -8.28 5.39
N THR A 81 -1.86 -9.54 5.24
CA THR A 81 -0.99 -10.59 4.69
C THR A 81 -1.19 -10.75 3.18
N GLU A 82 -0.17 -11.29 2.48
CA GLU A 82 -0.28 -11.65 1.05
C GLU A 82 -1.51 -12.53 0.82
N ALA A 83 -1.73 -13.55 1.66
CA ALA A 83 -2.86 -14.46 1.53
C ALA A 83 -4.22 -13.76 1.58
N ASN A 84 -4.40 -12.82 2.51
CA ASN A 84 -5.64 -12.07 2.67
C ASN A 84 -5.84 -11.02 1.56
N VAL A 85 -4.75 -10.47 1.01
CA VAL A 85 -4.83 -9.56 -0.15
C VAL A 85 -5.20 -10.34 -1.41
N VAL A 86 -4.58 -11.48 -1.66
CA VAL A 86 -4.82 -12.34 -2.83
C VAL A 86 -6.29 -12.75 -2.97
N THR A 87 -6.98 -12.99 -1.86
CA THR A 87 -8.41 -13.34 -1.79
C THR A 87 -9.34 -12.13 -1.67
N ASN A 88 -8.78 -10.93 -1.47
CA ASN A 88 -9.51 -9.70 -1.13
C ASN A 88 -10.23 -9.73 0.22
N ASP A 89 -9.81 -10.57 1.15
CA ASP A 89 -10.27 -10.50 2.53
C ASP A 89 -9.75 -9.21 3.19
N TYR A 90 -8.46 -8.88 3.00
CA TYR A 90 -7.91 -7.56 3.28
C TYR A 90 -8.15 -6.62 2.09
N LYS A 91 -8.94 -5.57 2.28
CA LYS A 91 -9.49 -4.76 1.18
C LYS A 91 -8.64 -3.56 0.76
N VAL A 92 -7.66 -3.16 1.56
CA VAL A 92 -6.84 -1.96 1.31
C VAL A 92 -5.62 -2.33 0.46
N TRP A 93 -5.83 -2.45 -0.84
CA TRP A 93 -4.79 -2.73 -1.83
C TRP A 93 -5.13 -2.11 -3.18
N SER A 94 -4.13 -1.92 -4.02
CA SER A 94 -4.29 -1.45 -5.40
C SER A 94 -3.21 -2.02 -6.31
N TYR A 95 -3.42 -1.91 -7.62
CA TYR A 95 -2.39 -2.24 -8.59
C TYR A 95 -1.32 -1.16 -8.66
N GLU A 96 -0.08 -1.58 -8.83
CA GLU A 96 1.00 -0.72 -9.32
C GLU A 96 1.01 -0.74 -10.84
N HIS A 97 1.15 0.42 -11.45
CA HIS A 97 1.15 0.58 -12.89
C HIS A 97 2.46 1.19 -13.38
N MET A 98 3.01 0.63 -14.44
CA MET A 98 4.13 1.21 -15.17
C MET A 98 3.62 1.98 -16.39
N TYR A 99 4.12 3.17 -16.59
CA TYR A 99 3.74 4.03 -17.71
C TYR A 99 4.95 4.39 -18.56
N THR A 100 4.80 4.39 -19.88
CA THR A 100 5.78 4.92 -20.82
C THR A 100 5.18 6.05 -21.65
N ASN A 101 6.04 6.90 -22.19
CA ASN A 101 5.60 7.88 -23.16
C ASN A 101 5.54 7.20 -24.53
N THR A 102 4.33 6.94 -25.03
CA THR A 102 4.11 6.22 -26.29
C THR A 102 4.81 6.82 -27.52
N LYS A 103 5.09 8.13 -27.50
CA LYS A 103 5.82 8.83 -28.58
C LYS A 103 7.34 8.75 -28.45
N LYS A 104 7.85 8.36 -27.28
CA LYS A 104 9.29 8.32 -26.96
C LYS A 104 9.72 6.98 -26.38
N GLU A 105 8.88 5.98 -26.44
CA GLU A 105 9.17 4.65 -25.92
C GLU A 105 10.34 4.01 -26.66
N THR A 106 11.32 3.55 -25.90
CA THR A 106 12.53 2.93 -26.40
C THR A 106 12.48 1.41 -26.28
N ALA A 107 13.42 0.72 -26.93
CA ALA A 107 13.59 -0.72 -26.73
C ALA A 107 13.97 -1.08 -25.28
N ALA A 108 14.68 -0.19 -24.57
CA ALA A 108 15.03 -0.37 -23.17
C ALA A 108 13.80 -0.31 -22.26
N ASP A 109 12.86 0.61 -22.50
CA ASP A 109 11.61 0.71 -21.74
C ASP A 109 10.79 -0.57 -21.87
N LYS A 110 10.65 -1.08 -23.09
CA LYS A 110 9.94 -2.34 -23.36
C LYS A 110 10.61 -3.54 -22.68
N ALA A 111 11.94 -3.62 -22.77
CA ALA A 111 12.70 -4.68 -22.13
C ALA A 111 12.56 -4.66 -20.60
N PHE A 112 12.57 -3.47 -20.01
CA PHE A 112 12.39 -3.31 -18.56
C PHE A 112 10.96 -3.73 -18.11
N ILE A 113 9.92 -3.25 -18.79
CA ILE A 113 8.54 -3.64 -18.47
C ILE A 113 8.38 -5.16 -18.61
N LYS A 114 8.89 -5.74 -19.70
CA LYS A 114 8.86 -7.19 -19.90
C LYS A 114 9.58 -7.93 -18.77
N TYR A 115 10.79 -7.47 -18.40
CA TYR A 115 11.53 -8.06 -17.29
C TYR A 115 10.73 -8.05 -16.00
N VAL A 116 10.17 -6.91 -15.60
CA VAL A 116 9.34 -6.79 -14.39
C VAL A 116 8.13 -7.72 -14.45
N SER A 117 7.46 -7.80 -15.60
CA SER A 117 6.25 -8.63 -15.76
C SER A 117 6.54 -10.15 -15.71
N GLU A 118 7.74 -10.57 -16.10
CA GLU A 118 8.12 -12.01 -16.17
C GLU A 118 8.88 -12.51 -14.94
N ASN A 119 9.37 -11.60 -14.07
CA ASN A 119 10.22 -11.97 -12.92
C ASN A 119 9.49 -11.90 -11.58
N ASN A 120 8.40 -12.65 -11.45
CA ASN A 120 7.57 -12.71 -10.24
C ASN A 120 8.36 -12.96 -8.95
N LYS A 121 9.44 -13.75 -9.01
CA LYS A 121 10.28 -14.03 -7.83
C LYS A 121 10.97 -12.79 -7.28
N ASP A 122 11.45 -11.91 -8.16
CA ASP A 122 12.11 -10.68 -7.73
C ASP A 122 11.08 -9.63 -7.27
N ILE A 123 9.93 -9.58 -7.91
CA ILE A 123 8.79 -8.76 -7.49
C ILE A 123 8.35 -9.11 -6.06
N LYS A 124 8.22 -10.39 -5.74
CA LYS A 124 7.89 -10.86 -4.38
C LYS A 124 8.94 -10.47 -3.34
N LYS A 125 10.24 -10.56 -3.67
CA LYS A 125 11.30 -10.13 -2.75
C LYS A 125 11.25 -8.64 -2.41
N LEU A 126 10.67 -7.83 -3.29
CA LEU A 126 10.43 -6.41 -3.08
C LEU A 126 9.14 -6.11 -2.32
N GLY A 127 8.40 -7.15 -1.89
CA GLY A 127 7.16 -7.02 -1.13
C GLY A 127 5.92 -6.72 -1.98
N TYR A 128 5.99 -6.96 -3.30
CA TYR A 128 4.83 -6.87 -4.18
C TYR A 128 4.21 -8.23 -4.44
N ILE A 129 2.92 -8.24 -4.71
CA ILE A 129 2.16 -9.45 -5.06
C ILE A 129 2.02 -9.51 -6.58
N PRO A 130 2.54 -10.55 -7.26
CA PRO A 130 2.34 -10.73 -8.69
C PRO A 130 0.85 -10.83 -9.06
N ILE A 131 0.46 -10.20 -10.15
CA ILE A 131 -0.94 -10.26 -10.64
C ILE A 131 -1.39 -11.69 -10.92
N SER A 132 -0.46 -12.58 -11.30
CA SER A 132 -0.73 -14.00 -11.50
C SER A 132 -1.22 -14.74 -10.25
N ASP A 133 -0.84 -14.26 -9.07
CA ASP A 133 -1.18 -14.89 -7.80
C ASP A 133 -2.53 -14.41 -7.26
N MET A 134 -3.03 -13.28 -7.76
CA MET A 134 -4.32 -12.72 -7.37
C MET A 134 -5.46 -13.64 -7.82
N LYS A 135 -6.37 -13.95 -6.91
CA LYS A 135 -7.61 -14.74 -7.16
C LYS A 135 -8.81 -13.86 -7.51
N VAL A 136 -8.60 -12.57 -7.47
CA VAL A 136 -9.61 -11.58 -7.81
C VAL A 136 -9.03 -10.51 -8.73
N GLU A 137 -9.90 -9.82 -9.43
CA GLU A 137 -9.60 -8.60 -10.17
C GLU A 137 -10.40 -7.45 -9.58
N ARG A 138 -9.82 -6.25 -9.64
CA ARG A 138 -10.47 -5.00 -9.25
C ARG A 138 -10.49 -4.06 -10.45
N ASP A 139 -11.66 -3.57 -10.80
CA ASP A 139 -11.79 -2.56 -11.86
C ASP A 139 -11.46 -1.14 -11.35
N ALA A 140 -11.52 -0.15 -12.24
CA ALA A 140 -11.23 1.24 -11.92
C ALA A 140 -12.23 1.85 -10.90
N ASP A 141 -13.45 1.33 -10.86
CA ASP A 141 -14.48 1.77 -9.92
C ASP A 141 -14.34 1.11 -8.54
N GLY A 142 -13.53 0.04 -8.46
CA GLY A 142 -13.27 -0.71 -7.23
C GLY A 142 -14.10 -1.98 -7.10
N ASN A 143 -14.87 -2.37 -8.12
CA ASN A 143 -15.63 -3.61 -8.11
C ASN A 143 -14.70 -4.82 -8.19
N ILE A 144 -15.03 -5.86 -7.45
CA ILE A 144 -14.25 -7.08 -7.36
C ILE A 144 -14.93 -8.20 -8.12
N THR A 145 -14.17 -8.87 -8.99
CA THR A 145 -14.59 -10.10 -9.68
C THR A 145 -13.61 -11.24 -9.36
N LYS A 146 -14.10 -12.47 -9.23
CA LYS A 146 -13.26 -13.67 -9.08
C LYS A 146 -12.65 -14.04 -10.42
N LYS A 147 -11.37 -14.46 -10.40
CA LYS A 147 -10.70 -15.10 -11.53
C LYS A 147 -11.10 -16.55 -11.64
#